data_151baf4cf12ea4a5ad0088afc03a8e55
#
_entry.id   151baf4cf12ea4a5ad0088afc03a8e55
#
_cell.length_a   1.000
_cell.length_b   1.000
_cell.length_c   1.000
_cell.angle_alpha   90.00
_cell.angle_beta   90.00
_cell.angle_gamma   90.00
#
_symmetry.space_group_name_H-M   'P 1'
#
loop_
_entity.id
_entity.type
_entity.pdbx_description
1 polymer ?
#
loop_
_entity_poly.entity_id
_entity_poly.type
_entity_poly.pdbx_seq_one_letter_code
_entity_poly.pdbx_strand_id
1 'polypeptide(L)'
;TWMFGSKDQMTSTTEVLSIKSKTVLHLCAGATLKLVEYGKAPNNKTLFIGCKNRNQNDIIIEGEGETSIIDGQGTRWWKARDNKETFNPGAMIRFEKGSRFLIRNLKVQNTPGVNITLSNSNGASNGTVHDVTIYNPSSETKTEQPSHNTDGISIWGHHMNIYNCNISTGDDNVVC
;
A
#
# COMPACT_ATOMS: atom_id res chain seq x y z
N THR A 1 -13.45 -4.19 13.81
CA THR A 1 -13.42 -4.36 12.35
C THR A 1 -13.88 -3.09 11.70
N TRP A 2 -13.14 -2.60 10.73
CA TRP A 2 -13.55 -1.52 9.84
C TRP A 2 -13.88 -2.16 8.50
N MET A 3 -15.10 -1.97 8.01
CA MET A 3 -15.54 -2.50 6.73
C MET A 3 -15.67 -1.35 5.73
N PHE A 4 -15.06 -1.52 4.57
CA PHE A 4 -15.23 -0.63 3.43
C PHE A 4 -15.94 -1.36 2.31
N GLY A 5 -17.00 -0.76 1.83
CA GLY A 5 -17.84 -1.30 0.80
C GLY A 5 -19.11 -1.95 1.38
N SER A 6 -20.10 -1.89 0.59
CA SER A 6 -21.35 -2.66 0.72
C SER A 6 -21.60 -3.33 -0.62
N LYS A 7 -22.72 -4.02 -0.74
CA LYS A 7 -23.16 -4.60 -2.02
C LYS A 7 -23.25 -3.59 -3.17
N ASP A 8 -23.17 -2.30 -2.89
CA ASP A 8 -23.35 -1.21 -3.85
C ASP A 8 -22.05 -0.51 -4.26
N GLN A 9 -20.88 -1.16 -4.10
CA GLN A 9 -19.57 -0.67 -4.54
C GLN A 9 -19.21 0.72 -3.97
N MET A 10 -18.78 0.78 -2.74
CA MET A 10 -18.29 2.04 -2.18
C MET A 10 -16.86 2.36 -2.63
N THR A 11 -16.66 3.59 -3.10
CA THR A 11 -15.34 4.20 -3.21
C THR A 11 -15.17 5.20 -2.09
N SER A 12 -14.15 5.04 -1.27
CA SER A 12 -13.79 6.00 -0.24
C SER A 12 -12.42 6.58 -0.52
N THR A 13 -12.24 7.86 -0.26
CA THR A 13 -10.97 8.58 -0.46
C THR A 13 -10.44 9.08 0.86
N THR A 14 -9.16 8.89 1.12
CA THR A 14 -8.52 9.35 2.34
C THR A 14 -7.06 9.76 2.10
N GLU A 15 -6.53 10.61 2.97
CA GLU A 15 -5.11 11.00 2.97
C GLU A 15 -4.28 9.98 3.73
N VAL A 16 -4.67 9.71 4.96
CA VAL A 16 -3.98 8.79 5.87
C VAL A 16 -4.98 8.00 6.68
N LEU A 17 -4.84 6.69 6.65
CA LEU A 17 -5.60 5.79 7.50
C LEU A 17 -4.68 5.19 8.58
N SER A 18 -4.69 5.81 9.76
CA SER A 18 -3.90 5.34 10.89
C SER A 18 -4.57 4.14 11.56
N ILE A 19 -3.92 2.98 11.49
CA ILE A 19 -4.44 1.74 12.07
C ILE A 19 -3.80 1.49 13.43
N LYS A 20 -4.63 1.09 14.39
CA LYS A 20 -4.22 0.70 15.75
C LYS A 20 -4.16 -0.82 15.88
N SER A 21 -3.50 -1.29 16.93
CA SER A 21 -3.47 -2.72 17.29
C SER A 21 -4.86 -3.35 17.35
N LYS A 22 -4.95 -4.62 17.03
CA LYS A 22 -6.19 -5.42 17.05
C LYS A 22 -7.26 -4.92 16.08
N THR A 23 -6.83 -4.38 14.94
CA THR A 23 -7.73 -3.87 13.89
C THR A 23 -7.76 -4.81 12.71
N VAL A 24 -8.95 -5.07 12.21
CA VAL A 24 -9.19 -5.66 10.90
C VAL A 24 -9.73 -4.56 9.99
N LEU A 25 -9.02 -4.28 8.91
CA LEU A 25 -9.49 -3.46 7.80
C LEU A 25 -9.94 -4.42 6.69
N HIS A 26 -11.23 -4.47 6.45
CA HIS A 26 -11.83 -5.36 5.48
C HIS A 26 -12.40 -4.58 4.29
N LEU A 27 -12.02 -4.96 3.09
CA LEU A 27 -12.57 -4.43 1.85
C LEU A 27 -13.48 -5.47 1.21
N CYS A 28 -14.75 -5.15 1.10
CA CYS A 28 -15.70 -6.02 0.39
C CYS A 28 -15.37 -6.11 -1.11
N ALA A 29 -15.83 -7.15 -1.77
CA ALA A 29 -15.72 -7.26 -3.21
C ALA A 29 -16.31 -6.04 -3.91
N GLY A 30 -15.60 -5.50 -4.91
CA GLY A 30 -15.97 -4.28 -5.62
C GLY A 30 -15.64 -2.97 -4.88
N ALA A 31 -15.19 -3.01 -3.64
CA ALA A 31 -14.78 -1.81 -2.91
C ALA A 31 -13.43 -1.29 -3.38
N THR A 32 -13.31 0.02 -3.51
CA THR A 32 -12.05 0.70 -3.78
C THR A 32 -11.75 1.76 -2.74
N LEU A 33 -10.62 1.60 -2.05
CA LEU A 33 -10.09 2.57 -1.12
C LEU A 33 -9.00 3.38 -1.83
N LYS A 34 -9.23 4.67 -2.05
CA LYS A 34 -8.32 5.54 -2.81
C LYS A 34 -7.54 6.48 -1.91
N LEU A 35 -6.25 6.66 -2.20
CA LEU A 35 -5.50 7.81 -1.73
C LEU A 35 -6.04 9.08 -2.40
N VAL A 36 -5.98 10.22 -1.72
CA VAL A 36 -6.30 11.51 -2.34
C VAL A 36 -5.30 11.82 -3.47
N GLU A 37 -5.77 12.58 -4.45
CA GLU A 37 -4.94 13.03 -5.56
C GLU A 37 -3.77 13.90 -5.09
N TYR A 38 -2.71 13.91 -5.86
CA TYR A 38 -1.60 14.85 -5.67
C TYR A 38 -2.11 16.30 -5.59
N GLY A 39 -1.58 17.06 -4.65
CA GLY A 39 -1.97 18.44 -4.39
C GLY A 39 -3.12 18.58 -3.39
N LYS A 40 -3.82 17.50 -3.05
CA LYS A 40 -4.87 17.50 -2.02
C LYS A 40 -4.40 16.90 -0.69
N ALA A 41 -3.27 16.23 -0.67
CA ALA A 41 -2.65 15.72 0.55
C ALA A 41 -1.79 16.78 1.24
N PRO A 42 -1.79 16.89 2.57
CA PRO A 42 -0.94 17.83 3.28
C PRO A 42 0.54 17.65 2.92
N ASN A 43 1.19 18.73 2.50
CA ASN A 43 2.59 18.72 2.06
C ASN A 43 2.94 17.66 1.00
N ASN A 44 1.95 17.22 0.24
CA ASN A 44 2.11 16.13 -0.74
C ASN A 44 2.84 14.92 -0.15
N LYS A 45 2.56 14.60 1.09
CA LYS A 45 3.13 13.48 1.81
C LYS A 45 2.10 12.39 1.98
N THR A 46 2.47 11.18 1.62
CA THR A 46 1.59 10.04 1.79
C THR A 46 2.19 9.00 2.72
N LEU A 47 1.47 8.69 3.74
CA LEU A 47 1.41 7.40 4.39
C LEU A 47 -0.06 7.03 4.39
N PHE A 48 -0.46 6.10 3.57
CA PHE A 48 -1.87 5.86 3.34
C PHE A 48 -2.50 4.97 4.42
N ILE A 49 -2.00 3.77 4.56
CA ILE A 49 -2.47 2.83 5.58
C ILE A 49 -1.28 2.43 6.44
N GLY A 50 -1.39 2.60 7.74
CA GLY A 50 -0.35 2.08 8.58
C GLY A 50 -0.12 2.81 9.89
N CYS A 51 1.06 2.58 10.42
CA CYS A 51 1.51 3.20 11.65
C CYS A 51 3.01 3.47 11.59
N LYS A 52 3.37 4.72 11.68
CA LYS A 52 4.76 5.16 11.75
C LYS A 52 5.19 5.31 13.21
N ASN A 53 6.35 4.75 13.56
CA ASN A 53 6.99 4.93 14.88
C ASN A 53 6.18 4.43 16.08
N ARG A 54 5.15 3.60 15.90
CA ARG A 54 4.35 3.05 16.99
C ARG A 54 4.31 1.54 16.91
N ASN A 55 4.46 0.87 18.04
CA ASN A 55 4.22 -0.56 18.13
C ASN A 55 2.74 -0.85 17.92
N GLN A 56 2.43 -1.54 16.84
CA GLN A 56 1.09 -2.02 16.55
C GLN A 56 1.14 -3.53 16.34
N ASN A 57 0.19 -4.24 16.88
CA ASN A 57 0.15 -5.68 16.80
C ASN A 57 -1.23 -6.17 16.40
N ASP A 58 -1.30 -7.35 15.83
CA ASP A 58 -2.57 -8.00 15.49
C ASP A 58 -3.38 -7.17 14.48
N ILE A 59 -2.76 -6.84 13.36
CA ILE A 59 -3.40 -6.07 12.30
C ILE A 59 -3.64 -6.97 11.10
N ILE A 60 -4.88 -6.93 10.62
CA ILE A 60 -5.29 -7.61 9.39
C ILE A 60 -5.80 -6.57 8.40
N ILE A 61 -5.26 -6.61 7.18
CA ILE A 61 -5.78 -5.87 6.03
C ILE A 61 -6.17 -6.94 5.02
N GLU A 62 -7.45 -7.02 4.71
CA GLU A 62 -7.95 -8.09 3.86
C GLU A 62 -9.04 -7.62 2.91
N GLY A 63 -9.18 -8.34 1.82
CA GLY A 63 -10.26 -8.17 0.88
C GLY A 63 -10.95 -9.49 0.56
N GLU A 64 -11.85 -9.43 -0.41
CA GLU A 64 -12.59 -10.57 -0.95
C GLU A 64 -12.10 -10.95 -2.37
N GLY A 65 -10.85 -10.64 -2.70
CA GLY A 65 -10.20 -10.93 -3.97
C GLY A 65 -9.77 -9.68 -4.75
N GLU A 66 -9.47 -9.82 -6.02
CA GLU A 66 -8.90 -8.78 -6.87
C GLU A 66 -9.80 -7.55 -7.10
N THR A 67 -11.08 -7.65 -6.81
CA THR A 67 -12.03 -6.54 -6.88
C THR A 67 -12.07 -5.70 -5.60
N SER A 68 -11.37 -6.14 -4.54
CA SER A 68 -11.12 -5.37 -3.33
C SER A 68 -9.83 -4.58 -3.53
N ILE A 69 -9.94 -3.30 -3.82
CA ILE A 69 -8.83 -2.51 -4.37
C ILE A 69 -8.37 -1.42 -3.41
N ILE A 70 -7.06 -1.30 -3.26
CA ILE A 70 -6.39 -0.13 -2.69
C ILE A 70 -5.68 0.58 -3.83
N ASP A 71 -6.10 1.81 -4.15
CA ASP A 71 -5.61 2.56 -5.30
C ASP A 71 -4.94 3.86 -4.88
N GLY A 72 -3.68 4.00 -5.23
CA GLY A 72 -2.85 5.16 -4.90
C GLY A 72 -3.06 6.36 -5.79
N GLN A 73 -3.84 6.26 -6.88
CA GLN A 73 -4.02 7.34 -7.85
C GLN A 73 -2.69 7.93 -8.35
N GLY A 74 -1.69 7.07 -8.58
CA GLY A 74 -0.27 7.42 -8.75
C GLY A 74 0.09 8.31 -9.93
N THR A 75 -0.70 8.29 -11.01
CA THR A 75 -0.34 8.97 -12.27
C THR A 75 0.05 10.45 -12.07
N ARG A 76 -0.70 11.22 -11.30
CA ARG A 76 -0.39 12.62 -11.05
C ARG A 76 0.80 12.77 -10.08
N TRP A 77 0.98 11.82 -9.18
CA TRP A 77 2.12 11.75 -8.27
C TRP A 77 3.42 11.51 -9.04
N TRP A 78 3.44 10.55 -9.96
CA TRP A 78 4.62 10.27 -10.80
C TRP A 78 4.98 11.46 -11.67
N LYS A 79 3.99 12.11 -12.26
CA LYS A 79 4.18 13.34 -13.04
C LYS A 79 4.78 14.48 -12.20
N ALA A 80 4.34 14.65 -10.97
CA ALA A 80 4.90 15.62 -10.06
C ALA A 80 6.37 15.33 -9.73
N ARG A 81 6.70 14.07 -9.50
CA ARG A 81 8.09 13.63 -9.32
C ARG A 81 8.96 13.98 -10.53
N ASP A 82 8.50 13.63 -11.72
CA ASP A 82 9.26 13.86 -12.95
C ASP A 82 9.44 15.35 -13.23
N ASN A 83 8.46 16.16 -12.86
CA ASN A 83 8.53 17.61 -12.94
C ASN A 83 9.32 18.26 -11.77
N LYS A 84 9.88 17.47 -10.86
CA LYS A 84 10.60 17.96 -9.66
C LYS A 84 9.73 18.88 -8.77
N GLU A 85 8.43 18.64 -8.77
CA GLU A 85 7.52 19.28 -7.83
C GLU A 85 7.73 18.70 -6.42
N THR A 86 7.13 19.30 -5.39
CA THR A 86 7.18 18.75 -4.03
C THR A 86 6.56 17.35 -4.01
N PHE A 87 7.38 16.35 -3.78
CA PHE A 87 7.00 14.94 -3.85
C PHE A 87 7.56 14.21 -2.63
N ASN A 88 6.68 13.74 -1.77
CA ASN A 88 7.01 13.03 -0.55
C ASN A 88 6.15 11.76 -0.40
N PRO A 89 6.23 10.80 -1.31
CA PRO A 89 5.46 9.59 -1.18
C PRO A 89 5.99 8.75 -0.02
N GLY A 90 5.06 8.23 0.77
CA GLY A 90 5.34 7.10 1.65
C GLY A 90 5.00 5.78 0.96
N ALA A 91 5.17 4.69 1.67
CA ALA A 91 4.59 3.42 1.23
C ALA A 91 3.06 3.47 1.36
N MET A 92 2.37 2.76 0.47
CA MET A 92 0.90 2.68 0.49
C MET A 92 0.38 1.99 1.74
N ILE A 93 1.03 0.91 2.13
CA ILE A 93 0.81 0.21 3.38
C ILE A 93 2.15 0.15 4.11
N ARG A 94 2.21 0.66 5.33
CA ARG A 94 3.47 0.73 6.07
C ARG A 94 3.33 0.45 7.55
N PHE A 95 4.01 -0.59 8.02
CA PHE A 95 4.17 -0.90 9.43
C PHE A 95 5.65 -0.93 9.79
N GLU A 96 6.09 -0.01 10.65
CA GLU A 96 7.49 0.14 11.03
C GLU A 96 7.87 -0.60 12.30
N LYS A 97 6.91 -0.86 13.17
CA LYS A 97 7.13 -1.52 14.47
C LYS A 97 5.94 -2.39 14.82
N GLY A 98 6.22 -3.42 15.59
CA GLY A 98 5.19 -4.33 16.07
C GLY A 98 5.22 -5.69 15.40
N SER A 99 4.15 -6.44 15.53
CA SER A 99 4.13 -7.84 15.09
C SER A 99 2.74 -8.34 14.73
N ARG A 100 2.72 -9.48 14.06
CA ARG A 100 1.51 -10.18 13.65
C ARG A 100 0.66 -9.34 12.70
N PHE A 101 1.26 -9.04 11.54
CA PHE A 101 0.60 -8.38 10.42
C PHE A 101 0.16 -9.41 9.40
N LEU A 102 -1.07 -9.26 8.92
CA LEU A 102 -1.61 -10.09 7.84
C LEU A 102 -2.22 -9.19 6.78
N ILE A 103 -1.74 -9.34 5.53
CA ILE A 103 -2.29 -8.64 4.37
C ILE A 103 -2.67 -9.71 3.35
N ARG A 104 -3.93 -9.76 2.92
CA ARG A 104 -4.39 -10.84 2.04
C ARG A 104 -5.61 -10.51 1.18
N ASN A 105 -5.78 -11.30 0.11
CA ASN A 105 -6.99 -11.35 -0.71
C ASN A 105 -7.42 -9.99 -1.28
N LEU A 106 -6.50 -9.18 -1.76
CA LEU A 106 -6.80 -7.85 -2.29
C LEU A 106 -5.82 -7.44 -3.39
N LYS A 107 -6.18 -6.37 -4.07
CA LYS A 107 -5.31 -5.72 -5.05
C LYS A 107 -4.82 -4.37 -4.55
N VAL A 108 -3.51 -4.10 -4.70
CA VAL A 108 -2.90 -2.79 -4.51
C VAL A 108 -2.44 -2.28 -5.86
N GLN A 109 -2.80 -1.07 -6.23
CA GLN A 109 -2.45 -0.55 -7.55
C GLN A 109 -2.16 0.95 -7.57
N ASN A 110 -1.46 1.39 -8.62
CA ASN A 110 -1.21 2.80 -8.92
C ASN A 110 -0.64 3.57 -7.73
N THR A 111 0.32 2.98 -7.01
CA THR A 111 0.87 3.63 -5.82
C THR A 111 1.82 4.76 -6.19
N PRO A 112 1.85 5.87 -5.44
CA PRO A 112 2.80 6.95 -5.67
C PRO A 112 4.27 6.55 -5.48
N GLY A 113 4.53 5.59 -4.64
CA GLY A 113 5.84 5.02 -4.30
C GLY A 113 5.69 3.56 -3.88
N VAL A 114 6.47 3.08 -2.94
CA VAL A 114 6.46 1.68 -2.47
C VAL A 114 5.04 1.21 -2.11
N ASN A 115 4.70 -0.01 -2.50
CA ASN A 115 3.36 -0.55 -2.24
C ASN A 115 3.19 -1.00 -0.79
N ILE A 116 3.97 -1.96 -0.34
CA ILE A 116 3.86 -2.50 1.02
C ILE A 116 5.24 -2.45 1.67
N THR A 117 5.32 -1.86 2.84
CA THR A 117 6.54 -1.84 3.65
C THR A 117 6.25 -2.45 5.03
N LEU A 118 6.88 -3.55 5.31
CA LEU A 118 6.90 -4.19 6.61
C LEU A 118 8.32 -4.06 7.16
N SER A 119 8.66 -2.89 7.64
CA SER A 119 10.03 -2.61 7.98
C SER A 119 10.18 -1.87 9.27
N ASN A 120 11.21 -2.24 9.97
CA ASN A 120 12.08 -1.29 10.65
C ASN A 120 13.30 -2.03 11.20
N SER A 121 14.44 -1.36 11.19
CA SER A 121 15.62 -1.74 11.93
C SER A 121 15.36 -2.12 13.42
N ASN A 122 14.19 -1.84 13.93
CA ASN A 122 13.76 -2.08 15.32
C ASN A 122 12.57 -3.04 15.49
N GLY A 123 12.19 -3.81 14.45
CA GLY A 123 11.43 -4.99 14.69
C GLY A 123 9.97 -5.07 14.29
N ALA A 124 9.60 -4.77 13.05
CA ALA A 124 8.41 -5.44 12.51
C ALA A 124 8.70 -6.95 12.45
N SER A 125 7.80 -7.77 12.96
CA SER A 125 8.00 -9.21 13.01
C SER A 125 6.70 -10.00 12.81
N ASN A 126 6.85 -11.25 12.37
CA ASN A 126 5.72 -12.16 12.15
C ASN A 126 4.67 -11.54 11.21
N GLY A 127 5.12 -11.06 10.06
CA GLY A 127 4.26 -10.53 9.00
C GLY A 127 3.98 -11.58 7.93
N THR A 128 2.77 -11.57 7.40
CA THR A 128 2.39 -12.42 6.27
C THR A 128 1.66 -11.61 5.23
N VAL A 129 2.10 -11.76 3.97
CA VAL A 129 1.42 -11.20 2.79
C VAL A 129 1.13 -12.35 1.85
N HIS A 130 -0.14 -12.58 1.54
CA HIS A 130 -0.50 -13.67 0.63
C HIS A 130 -1.78 -13.39 -0.16
N ASP A 131 -1.90 -14.03 -1.31
CA ASP A 131 -3.04 -13.85 -2.21
C ASP A 131 -3.27 -12.36 -2.54
N VAL A 132 -2.17 -11.64 -2.79
CA VAL A 132 -2.20 -10.19 -3.09
C VAL A 132 -1.71 -9.97 -4.51
N THR A 133 -2.48 -9.21 -5.28
CA THR A 133 -2.05 -8.67 -6.56
C THR A 133 -1.54 -7.24 -6.37
N ILE A 134 -0.32 -6.97 -6.82
CA ILE A 134 0.25 -5.62 -6.85
C ILE A 134 0.51 -5.23 -8.30
N TYR A 135 -0.05 -4.10 -8.73
CA TYR A 135 0.13 -3.63 -10.08
C TYR A 135 0.42 -2.13 -10.16
N ASN A 136 1.57 -1.81 -10.73
CA ASN A 136 1.91 -0.45 -11.16
C ASN A 136 2.41 -0.53 -12.60
N PRO A 137 2.06 0.42 -13.48
CA PRO A 137 2.54 0.40 -14.86
C PRO A 137 4.05 0.35 -14.93
N SER A 138 4.59 -0.57 -15.71
CA SER A 138 6.03 -0.68 -15.88
C SER A 138 6.60 0.53 -16.61
N SER A 139 7.88 0.81 -16.36
CA SER A 139 8.60 1.94 -16.94
C SER A 139 9.21 1.68 -18.32
N GLU A 140 8.76 0.67 -19.03
CA GLU A 140 9.37 0.25 -20.30
C GLU A 140 9.23 1.28 -21.42
N THR A 141 8.25 2.16 -21.32
CA THR A 141 8.10 3.27 -22.28
C THR A 141 8.30 4.60 -21.58
N LYS A 142 9.35 5.31 -21.94
CA LYS A 142 9.63 6.68 -21.42
C LYS A 142 8.55 7.71 -21.80
N THR A 143 7.58 7.35 -22.59
CA THR A 143 6.50 8.23 -23.07
C THR A 143 5.25 8.19 -22.18
N GLU A 144 5.05 7.11 -21.45
CA GLU A 144 4.01 7.02 -20.45
C GLU A 144 4.66 7.21 -19.08
N GLN A 145 4.03 7.95 -18.21
CA GLN A 145 4.59 8.35 -16.92
C GLN A 145 4.98 7.11 -16.10
N PRO A 146 6.25 6.75 -16.09
CA PRO A 146 6.67 5.50 -15.48
C PRO A 146 6.55 5.55 -13.96
N SER A 147 6.06 4.48 -13.40
CA SER A 147 5.89 4.33 -11.95
C SER A 147 7.21 3.98 -11.25
N HIS A 148 8.27 4.76 -11.48
CA HIS A 148 9.56 4.54 -10.79
C HIS A 148 9.42 4.55 -9.29
N ASN A 149 10.23 3.75 -8.59
CA ASN A 149 10.24 3.61 -7.14
C ASN A 149 8.90 3.13 -6.57
N THR A 150 8.19 2.32 -7.32
CA THR A 150 6.98 1.66 -6.85
C THR A 150 7.25 0.21 -6.47
N ASP A 151 8.30 -0.02 -5.68
CA ASP A 151 8.66 -1.35 -5.20
C ASP A 151 7.44 -2.08 -4.66
N GLY A 152 7.37 -3.38 -4.87
CA GLY A 152 6.22 -4.18 -4.48
C GLY A 152 6.14 -4.36 -2.97
N ILE A 153 6.95 -5.28 -2.43
CA ILE A 153 6.97 -5.57 -1.01
C ILE A 153 8.39 -5.40 -0.47
N SER A 154 8.55 -4.44 0.42
CA SER A 154 9.82 -4.11 1.06
C SER A 154 9.83 -4.65 2.49
N ILE A 155 10.77 -5.57 2.78
CA ILE A 155 10.83 -6.27 4.06
C ILE A 155 12.15 -6.01 4.75
N TRP A 156 12.07 -5.47 5.97
CA TRP A 156 13.24 -5.22 6.84
C TRP A 156 12.96 -5.72 8.26
N GLY A 157 12.37 -6.88 8.37
CA GLY A 157 11.93 -7.43 9.64
C GLY A 157 12.31 -8.89 9.82
N HIS A 158 11.70 -9.53 10.81
CA HIS A 158 11.96 -10.92 11.17
C HIS A 158 10.71 -11.79 10.98
N HIS A 159 10.89 -13.04 10.54
CA HIS A 159 9.81 -14.01 10.40
C HIS A 159 8.69 -13.49 9.48
N MET A 160 9.07 -13.03 8.28
CA MET A 160 8.13 -12.57 7.27
C MET A 160 7.86 -13.69 6.26
N ASN A 161 6.60 -13.82 5.86
CA ASN A 161 6.17 -14.77 4.84
C ASN A 161 5.49 -14.04 3.69
N ILE A 162 5.92 -14.34 2.46
CA ILE A 162 5.26 -13.87 1.24
C ILE A 162 5.00 -15.09 0.39
N TYR A 163 3.77 -15.31 -0.01
CA TYR A 163 3.43 -16.40 -0.91
C TYR A 163 2.16 -16.12 -1.71
N ASN A 164 2.01 -16.79 -2.83
CA ASN A 164 0.86 -16.67 -3.72
C ASN A 164 0.52 -15.23 -4.09
N CYS A 165 1.54 -14.42 -4.38
CA CYS A 165 1.38 -13.02 -4.78
C CYS A 165 1.71 -12.86 -6.27
N ASN A 166 0.96 -12.00 -6.95
CA ASN A 166 1.24 -11.56 -8.31
C ASN A 166 1.70 -10.11 -8.29
N ILE A 167 2.97 -9.86 -8.60
CA ILE A 167 3.60 -8.54 -8.43
C ILE A 167 4.18 -8.07 -9.76
N SER A 168 3.72 -6.91 -10.23
CA SER A 168 4.23 -6.20 -11.39
C SER A 168 4.32 -4.71 -11.09
N THR A 169 5.52 -4.18 -11.00
CA THR A 169 5.80 -2.83 -10.51
C THR A 169 6.78 -2.08 -11.40
N GLY A 170 6.96 -0.81 -11.16
CA GLY A 170 7.94 0.04 -11.85
C GLY A 170 9.32 0.03 -11.21
N ASP A 171 9.56 -0.83 -10.22
CA ASP A 171 10.84 -1.03 -9.56
C ASP A 171 10.91 -2.48 -9.01
N ASP A 172 11.70 -2.76 -8.01
CA ASP A 172 11.86 -4.10 -7.45
C ASP A 172 10.55 -4.72 -6.96
N ASN A 173 10.26 -5.94 -7.36
CA ASN A 173 9.04 -6.62 -6.93
C ASN A 173 9.07 -6.99 -5.44
N VAL A 174 10.22 -7.44 -4.95
CA VAL A 174 10.45 -7.73 -3.53
C VAL A 174 11.84 -7.26 -3.13
N VAL A 175 11.91 -6.50 -2.04
CA VAL A 175 13.16 -5.98 -1.46
C VAL A 175 13.36 -6.57 -0.06
N CYS A 176 14.54 -7.11 0.20
CA CYS A 176 14.97 -7.69 1.48
C CYS A 176 16.26 -7.02 2.00
#